data_70f76bcc83a05e9f3c887206fb660432
#
_entry.id   70f76bcc83a05e9f3c887206fb660432
#
_cell.length_a   1.000
_cell.length_b   1.000
_cell.length_c   1.000
_cell.angle_alpha   90.00
_cell.angle_beta   90.00
_cell.angle_gamma   90.00
#
_symmetry.space_group_name_H-M   'P 1'
#
loop_
_entity.id
_entity.type
_entity.pdbx_description
1 polymer ?
#
loop_
_entity_poly.entity_id
_entity_poly.type
_entity_poly.pdbx_seq_one_letter_code
_entity_poly.pdbx_strand_id
1 'polypeptide(L)'
;MLWNPWHGCHRCSPGCMSCYVYHQDACRDRDASVVVKNKTSFDLPLKRDRHGNYKIPAGAEMGACFTSDFFIEEADGWRVEAWAMIRQRSDVKFLIPTKRIHRFNECIPDDWGDGYDNVAIAVSCENQEKADERLPILLEIKAKCKFVFVSPILEYVDLAKYLESGKIDTVSVGGESYANARTCDFEWVKRIYLDCKKYGVEFDFHQTGSNFVKDGKRYRIKHRDEHSQAKKGEAYLRSLYPDT
;
A
#
# COMPACT_ATOMS: atom_id res chain seq x y z
N MET A 1 -4.65 -5.02 10.35
CA MET A 1 -5.84 -4.15 10.63
C MET A 1 -5.79 -2.88 9.80
N LEU A 2 -6.93 -2.15 9.63
CA LEU A 2 -6.92 -0.86 8.91
C LEU A 2 -7.30 0.30 9.82
N TRP A 3 -6.57 1.40 9.67
CA TRP A 3 -6.82 2.68 10.32
C TRP A 3 -6.93 3.77 9.26
N ASN A 4 -8.13 4.31 9.10
CA ASN A 4 -8.39 5.41 8.18
C ASN A 4 -8.78 6.65 9.00
N PRO A 5 -7.79 7.45 9.46
CA PRO A 5 -8.06 8.66 10.25
C PRO A 5 -8.83 9.73 9.46
N TRP A 6 -8.73 9.70 8.15
CA TRP A 6 -9.56 10.46 7.20
C TRP A 6 -9.97 9.59 6.03
N HIS A 7 -10.94 10.05 5.28
CA HIS A 7 -11.52 9.39 4.13
C HIS A 7 -11.67 10.36 2.97
N GLY A 8 -11.65 9.84 1.74
CA GLY A 8 -11.69 10.64 0.52
C GLY A 8 -10.28 10.97 0.02
N CYS A 9 -10.14 11.12 -1.30
CA CYS A 9 -8.85 11.34 -1.94
C CYS A 9 -9.02 11.95 -3.33
N HIS A 10 -8.05 12.74 -3.79
CA HIS A 10 -8.00 13.22 -5.16
C HIS A 10 -7.22 12.26 -6.05
N ARG A 11 -7.73 12.01 -7.26
CA ARG A 11 -7.01 11.22 -8.26
C ARG A 11 -5.75 11.96 -8.70
N CYS A 12 -4.60 11.28 -8.66
CA CYS A 12 -3.30 11.88 -9.00
C CYS A 12 -2.47 11.05 -9.99
N SER A 13 -2.97 9.88 -10.39
CA SER A 13 -2.22 8.99 -11.29
C SER A 13 -3.12 7.96 -11.99
N PRO A 14 -2.62 7.25 -13.03
CA PRO A 14 -3.38 6.23 -13.74
C PRO A 14 -4.00 5.15 -12.84
N GLY A 15 -3.34 4.78 -11.73
CA GLY A 15 -3.86 3.82 -10.75
C GLY A 15 -5.09 4.31 -9.98
N CYS A 16 -5.39 5.61 -10.01
CA CYS A 16 -6.56 6.18 -9.35
C CYS A 16 -7.84 6.11 -10.21
N MET A 17 -7.74 5.77 -11.50
CA MET A 17 -8.90 5.81 -12.42
C MET A 17 -9.98 4.81 -12.05
N SER A 18 -9.59 3.59 -11.64
CA SER A 18 -10.51 2.52 -11.19
C SER A 18 -10.40 2.30 -9.66
N CYS A 19 -10.14 3.36 -8.89
CA CYS A 19 -9.93 3.26 -7.46
C CYS A 19 -11.17 2.70 -6.75
N TYR A 20 -10.95 1.67 -5.93
CA TYR A 20 -12.03 0.99 -5.19
C TYR A 20 -12.76 1.91 -4.20
N VAL A 21 -12.11 2.95 -3.68
CA VAL A 21 -12.73 3.93 -2.78
C VAL A 21 -13.83 4.68 -3.54
N TYR A 22 -13.55 5.18 -4.74
CA TYR A 22 -14.54 5.84 -5.59
C TYR A 22 -15.69 4.91 -5.96
N HIS A 23 -15.40 3.64 -6.26
CA HIS A 23 -16.44 2.66 -6.53
C HIS A 23 -17.32 2.41 -5.31
N GLN A 24 -16.74 2.20 -4.14
CA GLN A 24 -17.48 1.93 -2.90
C GLN A 24 -18.31 3.13 -2.43
N ASP A 25 -17.79 4.34 -2.60
CA ASP A 25 -18.50 5.56 -2.22
C ASP A 25 -19.66 5.84 -3.18
N ALA A 26 -19.47 5.67 -4.49
CA ALA A 26 -20.56 5.76 -5.46
C ALA A 26 -21.70 4.79 -5.17
N CYS A 27 -21.41 3.56 -4.69
CA CYS A 27 -22.45 2.62 -4.25
C CYS A 27 -23.21 3.06 -2.97
N ARG A 28 -22.74 4.11 -2.30
CA ARG A 28 -23.33 4.67 -1.06
C ARG A 28 -23.77 6.12 -1.21
N ASP A 29 -23.88 6.61 -2.43
CA ASP A 29 -24.21 8.00 -2.78
C ASP A 29 -23.27 9.01 -2.08
N ARG A 30 -21.96 8.68 -2.04
CA ARG A 30 -20.92 9.54 -1.46
C ARG A 30 -19.95 9.99 -2.53
N ASP A 31 -19.39 11.19 -2.35
CA ASP A 31 -18.31 11.72 -3.18
C ASP A 31 -16.96 11.44 -2.55
N ALA A 32 -16.23 10.49 -3.11
CA ALA A 32 -14.90 10.11 -2.66
C ALA A 32 -13.83 11.22 -2.86
N SER A 33 -14.13 12.28 -3.62
CA SER A 33 -13.22 13.41 -3.78
C SER A 33 -13.27 14.39 -2.59
N VAL A 34 -14.28 14.28 -1.73
CA VAL A 34 -14.41 15.11 -0.53
C VAL A 34 -13.62 14.48 0.62
N VAL A 35 -12.51 15.12 0.99
CA VAL A 35 -11.64 14.65 2.08
C VAL A 35 -12.19 15.09 3.43
N VAL A 36 -12.44 14.13 4.31
CA VAL A 36 -13.04 14.39 5.63
C VAL A 36 -12.31 13.66 6.76
N LYS A 37 -12.14 14.33 7.91
CA LYS A 37 -11.62 13.70 9.14
C LYS A 37 -12.64 12.66 9.64
N ASN A 38 -12.19 11.44 9.91
CA ASN A 38 -13.06 10.37 10.38
C ASN A 38 -13.31 10.48 11.89
N LYS A 39 -14.41 11.10 12.26
CA LYS A 39 -14.73 11.38 13.67
C LYS A 39 -14.81 10.13 14.57
N THR A 40 -15.18 8.97 14.02
CA THR A 40 -15.42 7.75 14.82
C THR A 40 -14.20 6.86 14.96
N SER A 41 -13.24 6.93 14.04
CA SER A 41 -12.05 6.06 14.01
C SER A 41 -10.74 6.83 13.96
N PHE A 42 -10.77 8.15 14.06
CA PHE A 42 -9.56 8.97 14.04
C PHE A 42 -8.55 8.55 15.11
N ASP A 43 -9.03 8.35 16.32
CA ASP A 43 -8.27 7.99 17.51
C ASP A 43 -8.16 6.47 17.75
N LEU A 44 -8.47 5.65 16.73
CA LEU A 44 -8.49 4.19 16.84
C LEU A 44 -7.23 3.58 17.47
N PRO A 45 -6.00 4.03 17.17
CA PRO A 45 -4.80 3.49 17.81
C PRO A 45 -4.78 3.64 19.32
N LEU A 46 -5.43 4.69 19.87
CA LEU A 46 -5.47 4.99 21.31
C LEU A 46 -6.73 4.50 22.00
N LYS A 47 -7.71 3.95 21.27
CA LYS A 47 -8.95 3.46 21.89
C LYS A 47 -8.70 2.35 22.88
N ARG A 48 -9.38 2.46 24.03
CA ARG A 48 -9.33 1.47 25.10
C ARG A 48 -10.66 0.74 25.26
N ASP A 49 -10.59 -0.45 25.80
CA ASP A 49 -11.75 -1.22 26.22
C ASP A 49 -12.23 -0.77 27.63
N ARG A 50 -13.27 -1.42 28.15
CA ARG A 50 -13.82 -1.13 29.48
C ARG A 50 -12.86 -1.43 30.66
N HIS A 51 -11.78 -2.18 30.38
CA HIS A 51 -10.75 -2.57 31.35
C HIS A 51 -9.51 -1.67 31.27
N GLY A 52 -9.52 -0.67 30.37
CA GLY A 52 -8.40 0.26 30.18
C GLY A 52 -7.31 -0.23 29.21
N ASN A 53 -7.43 -1.43 28.65
CA ASN A 53 -6.47 -1.95 27.68
C ASN A 53 -6.69 -1.34 26.30
N TYR A 54 -5.63 -1.14 25.54
CA TYR A 54 -5.76 -0.74 24.14
C TYR A 54 -6.54 -1.79 23.35
N LYS A 55 -7.51 -1.35 22.52
CA LYS A 55 -8.25 -2.24 21.61
C LYS A 55 -7.37 -2.84 20.54
N ILE A 56 -6.31 -2.13 20.14
CA ILE A 56 -5.28 -2.62 19.24
C ILE A 56 -4.16 -3.20 20.11
N PRO A 57 -3.89 -4.52 20.05
CA PRO A 57 -2.88 -5.14 20.89
C PRO A 57 -1.46 -4.73 20.45
N ALA A 58 -0.50 -4.82 21.37
CA ALA A 58 0.92 -4.71 21.06
C ALA A 58 1.33 -5.75 20.02
N GLY A 59 2.25 -5.39 19.13
CA GLY A 59 2.70 -6.22 18.02
C GLY A 59 1.76 -6.27 16.82
N ALA A 60 0.59 -5.61 16.88
CA ALA A 60 -0.33 -5.55 15.74
C ALA A 60 0.28 -4.78 14.56
N GLU A 61 -0.12 -5.18 13.35
CA GLU A 61 0.18 -4.47 12.11
C GLU A 61 -1.07 -3.71 11.62
N MET A 62 -0.88 -2.43 11.33
CA MET A 62 -1.96 -1.51 11.00
C MET A 62 -1.66 -0.73 9.71
N GLY A 63 -2.46 -0.95 8.68
CA GLY A 63 -2.40 -0.13 7.47
C GLY A 63 -3.13 1.20 7.68
N ALA A 64 -2.45 2.31 7.40
CA ALA A 64 -2.98 3.66 7.57
C ALA A 64 -3.43 4.27 6.25
N CYS A 65 -4.59 4.93 6.22
CA CYS A 65 -5.12 5.69 5.07
C CYS A 65 -5.35 4.88 3.79
N PHE A 66 -5.85 3.66 3.90
CA PHE A 66 -6.22 2.87 2.71
C PHE A 66 -7.46 3.42 1.98
N THR A 67 -8.25 4.30 2.61
CA THR A 67 -9.38 4.99 1.97
C THR A 67 -9.09 6.46 1.65
N SER A 68 -7.81 6.85 1.70
CA SER A 68 -7.29 8.17 1.36
C SER A 68 -5.81 8.06 0.99
N ASP A 69 -5.06 9.17 1.10
CA ASP A 69 -3.60 9.19 1.08
C ASP A 69 -3.11 9.88 2.35
N PHE A 70 -2.09 9.32 3.02
CA PHE A 70 -1.61 9.87 4.28
C PHE A 70 -0.97 11.26 4.10
N PHE A 71 -0.46 11.56 2.91
CA PHE A 71 0.21 12.82 2.58
C PHE A 71 -0.67 13.79 1.76
N ILE A 72 -2.00 13.58 1.79
CA ILE A 72 -2.95 14.51 1.14
C ILE A 72 -2.97 15.86 1.87
N GLU A 73 -3.13 16.94 1.12
CA GLU A 73 -2.99 18.32 1.59
C GLU A 73 -4.03 18.69 2.66
N GLU A 74 -5.28 18.29 2.47
CA GLU A 74 -6.38 18.59 3.40
C GLU A 74 -6.18 17.97 4.79
N ALA A 75 -5.31 16.97 4.89
CA ALA A 75 -5.02 16.32 6.16
C ALA A 75 -3.84 16.95 6.92
N ASP A 76 -3.20 18.02 6.43
CA ASP A 76 -2.00 18.60 7.04
C ASP A 76 -2.22 18.91 8.53
N GLY A 77 -3.33 19.55 8.88
CA GLY A 77 -3.66 19.84 10.27
C GLY A 77 -3.97 18.60 11.13
N TRP A 78 -4.57 17.56 10.51
CA TRP A 78 -4.92 16.32 11.24
C TRP A 78 -3.74 15.37 11.36
N ARG A 79 -2.79 15.45 10.45
CA ARG A 79 -1.62 14.57 10.38
C ARG A 79 -0.72 14.74 11.61
N VAL A 80 -0.63 15.95 12.16
CA VAL A 80 0.13 16.21 13.39
C VAL A 80 -0.38 15.33 14.55
N GLU A 81 -1.70 15.27 14.75
CA GLU A 81 -2.32 14.40 15.74
C GLU A 81 -2.11 12.91 15.42
N ALA A 82 -2.18 12.54 14.12
CA ALA A 82 -1.95 11.17 13.68
C ALA A 82 -0.52 10.71 13.98
N TRP A 83 0.49 11.54 13.72
CA TRP A 83 1.88 11.24 14.07
C TRP A 83 2.08 11.10 15.60
N ALA A 84 1.43 11.94 16.40
CA ALA A 84 1.47 11.81 17.86
C ALA A 84 0.92 10.45 18.33
N MET A 85 -0.18 9.97 17.72
CA MET A 85 -0.73 8.64 18.02
C MET A 85 0.21 7.50 17.58
N ILE A 86 0.81 7.59 16.41
CA ILE A 86 1.79 6.60 15.91
C ILE A 86 2.99 6.52 16.85
N ARG A 87 3.53 7.65 17.29
CA ARG A 87 4.64 7.73 18.24
C ARG A 87 4.26 7.15 19.61
N GLN A 88 3.06 7.44 20.11
CA GLN A 88 2.57 6.91 21.39
C GLN A 88 2.37 5.39 21.33
N ARG A 89 2.09 4.83 20.15
CA ARG A 89 1.90 3.40 19.90
C ARG A 89 3.11 2.79 19.20
N SER A 90 4.31 3.02 19.75
CA SER A 90 5.56 2.41 19.27
C SER A 90 5.54 0.87 19.31
N ASP A 91 4.60 0.29 20.06
CA ASP A 91 4.31 -1.14 20.15
C ASP A 91 3.46 -1.70 18.98
N VAL A 92 2.97 -0.84 18.07
CA VAL A 92 2.17 -1.19 16.89
C VAL A 92 2.94 -0.79 15.63
N LYS A 93 2.99 -1.66 14.62
CA LYS A 93 3.60 -1.36 13.32
C LYS A 93 2.58 -0.67 12.41
N PHE A 94 2.98 0.44 11.81
CA PHE A 94 2.15 1.19 10.87
C PHE A 94 2.72 1.12 9.45
N LEU A 95 1.89 0.70 8.50
CA LEU A 95 2.19 0.73 7.07
C LEU A 95 1.44 1.89 6.43
N ILE A 96 2.17 2.83 5.85
CA ILE A 96 1.65 4.08 5.26
C ILE A 96 1.83 4.05 3.74
N PRO A 97 0.82 3.64 2.96
CA PRO A 97 0.87 3.73 1.51
C PRO A 97 0.60 5.16 1.04
N THR A 98 1.33 5.59 0.02
CA THR A 98 1.14 6.89 -0.60
C THR A 98 1.43 6.88 -2.10
N LYS A 99 0.76 7.78 -2.83
CA LYS A 99 1.09 8.20 -4.20
C LYS A 99 1.68 9.60 -4.24
N ARG A 100 1.83 10.24 -3.05
CA ARG A 100 2.30 11.62 -2.86
C ARG A 100 3.64 11.69 -2.15
N ILE A 101 4.56 10.78 -2.48
CA ILE A 101 5.88 10.69 -1.82
C ILE A 101 6.68 12.00 -1.95
N HIS A 102 6.44 12.82 -2.99
CA HIS A 102 7.05 14.12 -3.16
C HIS A 102 6.76 15.09 -2.00
N ARG A 103 5.65 14.89 -1.25
CA ARG A 103 5.32 15.68 -0.06
C ARG A 103 5.92 15.14 1.23
N PHE A 104 6.72 14.07 1.17
CA PHE A 104 7.23 13.41 2.37
C PHE A 104 7.85 14.38 3.38
N ASN A 105 8.80 15.21 2.93
CA ASN A 105 9.53 16.13 3.82
C ASN A 105 8.64 17.20 4.47
N GLU A 106 7.54 17.57 3.84
CA GLU A 106 6.55 18.53 4.36
C GLU A 106 5.61 17.89 5.37
N CYS A 107 5.48 16.55 5.34
CA CYS A 107 4.45 15.79 6.04
C CYS A 107 4.97 15.02 7.25
N ILE A 108 6.29 14.87 7.41
CA ILE A 108 6.89 14.19 8.56
C ILE A 108 6.93 15.12 9.78
N PRO A 109 6.91 14.60 11.01
CA PRO A 109 7.05 15.41 12.23
C PRO A 109 8.51 15.83 12.46
N ASP A 110 8.72 16.91 13.21
CA ASP A 110 10.06 17.46 13.49
C ASP A 110 11.01 16.45 14.16
N ASP A 111 10.46 15.52 14.94
CA ASP A 111 11.21 14.48 15.64
C ASP A 111 11.36 13.17 14.84
N TRP A 112 11.09 13.21 13.52
CA TRP A 112 11.19 12.02 12.65
C TRP A 112 12.59 11.39 12.62
N GLY A 113 13.64 12.20 12.64
CA GLY A 113 15.04 11.72 12.60
C GLY A 113 15.35 10.87 11.37
N ASP A 114 15.82 9.64 11.58
CA ASP A 114 16.06 8.65 10.52
C ASP A 114 14.85 7.72 10.28
N GLY A 115 13.70 8.06 10.84
CA GLY A 115 12.46 7.30 10.75
C GLY A 115 12.09 6.58 12.04
N TYR A 116 10.79 6.46 12.32
CA TYR A 116 10.28 5.69 13.44
C TYR A 116 10.41 4.19 13.17
N ASP A 117 10.88 3.41 14.16
CA ASP A 117 11.09 1.96 14.04
C ASP A 117 9.80 1.17 13.78
N ASN A 118 8.66 1.76 14.12
CA ASN A 118 7.35 1.15 13.95
C ASN A 118 6.60 1.65 12.70
N VAL A 119 7.27 2.35 11.77
CA VAL A 119 6.64 2.89 10.55
C VAL A 119 7.33 2.39 9.30
N ALA A 120 6.54 1.80 8.41
CA ALA A 120 6.92 1.51 7.04
C ALA A 120 6.25 2.51 6.08
N ILE A 121 7.05 3.13 5.20
CA ILE A 121 6.54 3.97 4.11
C ILE A 121 6.44 3.13 2.85
N ALA A 122 5.24 3.09 2.26
CA ALA A 122 4.97 2.34 1.04
C ALA A 122 4.62 3.29 -0.10
N VAL A 123 5.27 3.13 -1.25
CA VAL A 123 5.00 3.93 -2.45
C VAL A 123 4.30 3.09 -3.50
N SER A 124 3.17 3.58 -4.02
CA SER A 124 2.48 2.93 -5.14
C SER A 124 3.15 3.26 -6.46
N CYS A 125 3.45 2.23 -7.26
CA CYS A 125 4.09 2.30 -8.58
C CYS A 125 3.29 1.44 -9.56
N GLU A 126 2.19 1.96 -10.06
CA GLU A 126 1.24 1.20 -10.88
C GLU A 126 1.71 0.91 -12.31
N ASN A 127 2.70 1.65 -12.80
CA ASN A 127 3.35 1.52 -14.10
C ASN A 127 4.80 2.01 -14.02
N GLN A 128 5.57 1.85 -15.11
CA GLN A 128 6.98 2.23 -15.13
C GLN A 128 7.20 3.72 -14.92
N GLU A 129 6.37 4.57 -15.53
CA GLU A 129 6.44 6.03 -15.36
C GLU A 129 6.37 6.41 -13.88
N LYS A 130 5.43 5.85 -13.13
CA LYS A 130 5.27 6.15 -11.70
C LYS A 130 6.33 5.49 -10.81
N ALA A 131 6.90 4.37 -11.23
CA ALA A 131 8.08 3.82 -10.59
C ALA A 131 9.30 4.76 -10.76
N ASP A 132 9.55 5.23 -11.97
CA ASP A 132 10.67 6.12 -12.29
C ASP A 132 10.52 7.51 -11.64
N GLU A 133 9.29 7.98 -11.42
CA GLU A 133 9.00 9.23 -10.72
C GLU A 133 9.21 9.08 -9.20
N ARG A 134 8.70 8.00 -8.59
CA ARG A 134 8.53 7.91 -7.13
C ARG A 134 9.62 7.14 -6.41
N LEU A 135 10.20 6.11 -7.04
CA LEU A 135 11.20 5.27 -6.36
C LEU A 135 12.51 6.00 -6.08
N PRO A 136 13.03 6.90 -6.93
CA PRO A 136 14.19 7.70 -6.56
C PRO A 136 13.97 8.49 -5.26
N ILE A 137 12.78 9.07 -5.09
CA ILE A 137 12.43 9.80 -3.86
C ILE A 137 12.38 8.83 -2.67
N LEU A 138 11.71 7.66 -2.83
CA LEU A 138 11.64 6.65 -1.77
C LEU A 138 13.03 6.19 -1.30
N LEU A 139 13.98 6.03 -2.22
CA LEU A 139 15.34 5.60 -1.89
C LEU A 139 16.12 6.66 -1.08
N GLU A 140 15.81 7.95 -1.28
CA GLU A 140 16.49 9.06 -0.62
C GLU A 140 15.86 9.46 0.72
N ILE A 141 14.57 9.22 0.94
CA ILE A 141 13.94 9.57 2.22
C ILE A 141 14.54 8.77 3.37
N LYS A 142 14.56 9.39 4.55
CA LYS A 142 14.92 8.73 5.80
C LYS A 142 13.73 7.96 6.35
N ALA A 143 13.68 6.67 6.12
CA ALA A 143 12.67 5.75 6.65
C ALA A 143 13.31 4.40 6.95
N LYS A 144 12.97 3.81 8.09
CA LYS A 144 13.53 2.53 8.58
C LYS A 144 13.07 1.36 7.73
N CYS A 145 11.86 1.43 7.20
CA CYS A 145 11.26 0.36 6.40
C CYS A 145 10.59 0.97 5.15
N LYS A 146 10.93 0.45 3.97
CA LYS A 146 10.51 0.97 2.67
C LYS A 146 9.86 -0.12 1.83
N PHE A 147 8.59 0.09 1.50
CA PHE A 147 7.81 -0.84 0.67
C PHE A 147 7.51 -0.24 -0.69
N VAL A 148 7.41 -1.10 -1.68
CA VAL A 148 6.91 -0.77 -3.02
C VAL A 148 5.60 -1.50 -3.26
N PHE A 149 4.54 -0.76 -3.56
CA PHE A 149 3.26 -1.32 -3.99
C PHE A 149 3.12 -1.18 -5.51
N VAL A 150 3.30 -2.27 -6.24
CA VAL A 150 2.89 -2.35 -7.64
C VAL A 150 1.41 -2.71 -7.66
N SER A 151 0.59 -1.78 -7.16
CA SER A 151 -0.85 -1.99 -6.96
C SER A 151 -1.63 -0.67 -7.15
N PRO A 152 -2.55 -0.65 -8.13
CA PRO A 152 -2.80 -1.73 -9.08
C PRO A 152 -1.65 -1.89 -10.08
N ILE A 153 -1.28 -3.12 -10.42
CA ILE A 153 -0.37 -3.36 -11.53
C ILE A 153 -1.11 -3.14 -12.85
N LEU A 154 -0.58 -2.24 -13.70
CA LEU A 154 -1.21 -1.87 -14.98
C LEU A 154 -0.41 -2.33 -16.20
N GLU A 155 0.87 -2.60 -15.99
CA GLU A 155 1.84 -3.14 -16.94
C GLU A 155 2.98 -3.80 -16.18
N TYR A 156 3.92 -4.42 -16.87
CA TYR A 156 5.16 -4.85 -16.23
C TYR A 156 5.95 -3.62 -15.77
N VAL A 157 6.40 -3.65 -14.55
CA VAL A 157 7.26 -2.62 -13.95
C VAL A 157 8.63 -3.23 -13.68
N ASP A 158 9.66 -2.73 -14.34
CA ASP A 158 11.05 -3.12 -14.10
C ASP A 158 11.57 -2.40 -12.83
N LEU A 159 11.74 -3.18 -11.78
CA LEU A 159 12.22 -2.69 -10.50
C LEU A 159 13.71 -2.97 -10.27
N ALA A 160 14.38 -3.72 -11.14
CA ALA A 160 15.73 -4.26 -10.92
C ALA A 160 16.72 -3.21 -10.41
N LYS A 161 16.82 -2.06 -11.10
CA LYS A 161 17.76 -0.97 -10.74
C LYS A 161 17.49 -0.35 -9.36
N TYR A 162 16.23 -0.43 -8.88
CA TYR A 162 15.86 0.10 -7.56
C TYR A 162 16.10 -0.92 -6.46
N LEU A 163 15.82 -2.21 -6.74
CA LEU A 163 16.04 -3.31 -5.79
C LEU A 163 17.52 -3.55 -5.54
N GLU A 164 18.38 -3.34 -6.56
CA GLU A 164 19.85 -3.43 -6.44
C GLU A 164 20.42 -2.49 -5.36
N SER A 165 19.72 -1.40 -5.05
CA SER A 165 20.12 -0.47 -3.98
C SER A 165 20.19 -1.11 -2.58
N GLY A 166 19.49 -2.23 -2.35
CA GLY A 166 19.34 -2.87 -1.05
C GLY A 166 18.55 -2.05 -0.01
N LYS A 167 17.86 -0.98 -0.46
CA LYS A 167 17.11 -0.06 0.43
C LYS A 167 15.60 -0.33 0.46
N ILE A 168 15.12 -1.33 -0.28
CA ILE A 168 13.70 -1.71 -0.34
C ILE A 168 13.53 -3.06 0.38
N ASP A 169 12.64 -3.10 1.36
CA ASP A 169 12.42 -4.30 2.18
C ASP A 169 11.41 -5.25 1.55
N THR A 170 10.33 -4.71 0.96
CA THR A 170 9.22 -5.53 0.46
C THR A 170 8.64 -4.92 -0.82
N VAL A 171 8.30 -5.79 -1.77
CA VAL A 171 7.48 -5.46 -2.94
C VAL A 171 6.17 -6.21 -2.86
N SER A 172 5.04 -5.49 -2.87
CA SER A 172 3.71 -6.08 -2.87
C SER A 172 2.99 -5.76 -4.19
N VAL A 173 2.46 -6.79 -4.84
CA VAL A 173 1.83 -6.69 -6.16
C VAL A 173 0.33 -6.98 -6.06
N GLY A 174 -0.48 -6.23 -6.81
CA GLY A 174 -1.93 -6.48 -6.83
C GLY A 174 -2.62 -5.91 -8.07
N GLY A 175 -3.63 -6.63 -8.56
CA GLY A 175 -4.50 -6.17 -9.65
C GLY A 175 -5.67 -5.31 -9.17
N GLU A 176 -6.42 -4.72 -10.10
CA GLU A 176 -7.62 -3.95 -9.82
C GLU A 176 -8.82 -4.86 -9.52
N SER A 177 -9.69 -4.40 -8.63
CA SER A 177 -10.96 -5.06 -8.33
C SER A 177 -12.13 -4.45 -9.11
N TYR A 178 -13.27 -5.20 -9.13
CA TYR A 178 -14.55 -4.81 -9.73
C TYR A 178 -14.65 -4.91 -11.26
N ALA A 179 -15.81 -4.50 -11.81
CA ALA A 179 -16.22 -4.80 -13.19
C ALA A 179 -15.30 -4.21 -14.27
N ASN A 180 -14.74 -3.02 -14.01
CA ASN A 180 -13.89 -2.27 -14.95
C ASN A 180 -12.39 -2.48 -14.70
N ALA A 181 -12.02 -3.54 -13.96
CA ALA A 181 -10.64 -3.85 -13.65
C ALA A 181 -9.81 -4.05 -14.93
N ARG A 182 -8.69 -3.33 -15.01
CA ARG A 182 -7.68 -3.55 -16.04
C ARG A 182 -6.97 -4.89 -15.80
N THR A 183 -6.31 -5.39 -16.81
CA THR A 183 -5.67 -6.71 -16.74
C THR A 183 -4.53 -6.72 -15.72
N CYS A 184 -4.51 -7.75 -14.87
CA CYS A 184 -3.34 -8.17 -14.13
C CYS A 184 -2.79 -9.42 -14.81
N ASP A 185 -1.61 -9.33 -15.44
CA ASP A 185 -0.96 -10.45 -16.09
C ASP A 185 0.00 -11.15 -15.14
N PHE A 186 -0.13 -12.47 -15.00
CA PHE A 186 0.72 -13.26 -14.10
C PHE A 186 2.19 -13.27 -14.52
N GLU A 187 2.49 -13.09 -15.81
CA GLU A 187 3.89 -12.98 -16.26
C GLU A 187 4.55 -11.71 -15.72
N TRP A 188 3.82 -10.60 -15.57
CA TRP A 188 4.36 -9.40 -14.92
C TRP A 188 4.65 -9.66 -13.43
N VAL A 189 3.71 -10.33 -12.75
CA VAL A 189 3.84 -10.72 -11.34
C VAL A 189 5.05 -11.63 -11.14
N LYS A 190 5.21 -12.65 -12.01
CA LYS A 190 6.32 -13.60 -11.98
C LYS A 190 7.67 -12.90 -12.20
N ARG A 191 7.78 -11.99 -13.14
CA ARG A 191 9.02 -11.25 -13.42
C ARG A 191 9.43 -10.41 -12.20
N ILE A 192 8.48 -9.68 -11.59
CA ILE A 192 8.74 -8.91 -10.36
C ILE A 192 9.17 -9.85 -9.21
N TYR A 193 8.51 -11.01 -9.07
CA TYR A 193 8.92 -12.03 -8.08
C TYR A 193 10.38 -12.47 -8.27
N LEU A 194 10.78 -12.75 -9.52
CA LEU A 194 12.15 -13.17 -9.82
C LEU A 194 13.18 -12.06 -9.54
N ASP A 195 12.83 -10.81 -9.81
CA ASP A 195 13.68 -9.66 -9.45
C ASP A 195 13.80 -9.54 -7.92
N CYS A 196 12.71 -9.63 -7.18
CA CYS A 196 12.74 -9.61 -5.71
C CYS A 196 13.62 -10.73 -5.16
N LYS A 197 13.47 -11.96 -5.69
CA LYS A 197 14.30 -13.10 -5.30
C LYS A 197 15.78 -12.86 -5.59
N LYS A 198 16.11 -12.33 -6.77
CA LYS A 198 17.50 -12.02 -7.17
C LYS A 198 18.19 -11.06 -6.20
N TYR A 199 17.45 -10.05 -5.71
CA TYR A 199 18.01 -9.01 -4.85
C TYR A 199 17.71 -9.22 -3.35
N GLY A 200 17.12 -10.36 -2.96
CA GLY A 200 16.83 -10.69 -1.56
C GLY A 200 15.76 -9.81 -0.91
N VAL A 201 14.83 -9.29 -1.73
CA VAL A 201 13.70 -8.44 -1.29
C VAL A 201 12.47 -9.30 -1.05
N GLU A 202 11.75 -9.05 0.02
CA GLU A 202 10.51 -9.78 0.31
C GLU A 202 9.44 -9.48 -0.74
N PHE A 203 8.73 -10.53 -1.14
CA PHE A 203 7.68 -10.45 -2.17
C PHE A 203 6.33 -10.89 -1.62
N ASP A 204 5.28 -10.11 -1.93
CA ASP A 204 3.89 -10.38 -1.58
C ASP A 204 2.98 -10.19 -2.80
N PHE A 205 2.26 -11.25 -3.21
CA PHE A 205 1.19 -11.13 -4.19
C PHE A 205 -0.14 -11.10 -3.43
N HIS A 206 -0.65 -9.89 -3.12
CA HIS A 206 -1.78 -9.73 -2.22
C HIS A 206 -3.15 -9.91 -2.89
N GLN A 207 -3.29 -9.59 -4.19
CA GLN A 207 -4.56 -9.84 -4.93
C GLN A 207 -4.36 -9.96 -6.43
N THR A 208 -5.12 -10.85 -7.08
CA THR A 208 -5.11 -11.03 -8.54
C THR A 208 -5.80 -9.88 -9.26
N GLY A 209 -6.70 -9.17 -8.58
CA GLY A 209 -7.72 -8.36 -9.24
C GLY A 209 -8.79 -9.19 -9.93
N SER A 210 -9.85 -8.51 -10.37
CA SER A 210 -11.01 -9.18 -11.00
C SER A 210 -10.78 -9.63 -12.43
N ASN A 211 -9.76 -9.08 -13.12
CA ASN A 211 -9.40 -9.40 -14.51
C ASN A 211 -7.97 -9.93 -14.58
N PHE A 212 -7.82 -11.23 -14.37
CA PHE A 212 -6.54 -11.90 -14.26
C PHE A 212 -6.20 -12.70 -15.52
N VAL A 213 -4.96 -12.62 -16.00
CA VAL A 213 -4.46 -13.42 -17.12
C VAL A 213 -3.31 -14.30 -16.65
N LYS A 214 -3.35 -15.59 -17.01
CA LYS A 214 -2.27 -16.54 -16.78
C LYS A 214 -2.16 -17.49 -17.98
N ASP A 215 -0.96 -17.70 -18.48
CA ASP A 215 -0.67 -18.57 -19.63
C ASP A 215 -1.56 -18.23 -20.86
N GLY A 216 -1.75 -16.93 -21.14
CA GLY A 216 -2.61 -16.40 -22.20
C GLY A 216 -4.11 -16.56 -21.95
N LYS A 217 -4.53 -17.23 -20.88
CA LYS A 217 -5.93 -17.44 -20.54
C LYS A 217 -6.43 -16.38 -19.58
N ARG A 218 -7.61 -15.80 -19.89
CA ARG A 218 -8.27 -14.81 -19.03
C ARG A 218 -9.21 -15.44 -18.03
N TYR A 219 -9.12 -14.99 -16.78
CA TYR A 219 -9.96 -15.40 -15.67
C TYR A 219 -10.70 -14.19 -15.10
N ARG A 220 -12.00 -14.34 -14.85
CA ARG A 220 -12.80 -13.39 -14.08
C ARG A 220 -12.86 -13.87 -12.64
N ILE A 221 -12.11 -13.23 -11.77
CA ILE A 221 -12.02 -13.58 -10.35
C ILE A 221 -13.03 -12.73 -9.56
N LYS A 222 -13.81 -13.37 -8.71
CA LYS A 222 -14.72 -12.62 -7.80
C LYS A 222 -13.89 -11.90 -6.76
N HIS A 223 -14.30 -10.69 -6.40
CA HIS A 223 -13.56 -9.85 -5.45
C HIS A 223 -13.20 -10.60 -4.14
N ARG A 224 -14.12 -11.39 -3.59
CA ARG A 224 -13.88 -12.19 -2.37
C ARG A 224 -12.78 -13.26 -2.51
N ASP A 225 -12.46 -13.67 -3.74
CA ASP A 225 -11.52 -14.75 -4.02
C ASP A 225 -10.14 -14.22 -4.48
N GLU A 226 -10.01 -12.91 -4.79
CA GLU A 226 -8.81 -12.30 -5.37
C GLU A 226 -7.56 -12.54 -4.51
N HIS A 227 -7.67 -12.35 -3.19
CA HIS A 227 -6.56 -12.58 -2.27
C HIS A 227 -6.15 -14.07 -2.23
N SER A 228 -7.10 -14.98 -2.07
CA SER A 228 -6.82 -16.42 -1.98
C SER A 228 -6.21 -16.96 -3.28
N GLN A 229 -6.66 -16.47 -4.44
CA GLN A 229 -6.07 -16.85 -5.73
C GLN A 229 -4.67 -16.28 -5.91
N ALA A 230 -4.39 -15.06 -5.45
CA ALA A 230 -3.06 -14.48 -5.46
C ALA A 230 -2.09 -15.32 -4.61
N LYS A 231 -2.49 -15.71 -3.40
CA LYS A 231 -1.66 -16.58 -2.53
C LYS A 231 -1.37 -17.95 -3.14
N LYS A 232 -2.32 -18.53 -3.89
CA LYS A 232 -2.05 -19.74 -4.68
C LYS A 232 -1.04 -19.48 -5.81
N GLY A 233 -1.14 -18.34 -6.49
CA GLY A 233 -0.19 -17.92 -7.51
C GLY A 233 1.22 -17.72 -6.94
N GLU A 234 1.34 -17.08 -5.79
CA GLU A 234 2.60 -16.90 -5.09
C GLU A 234 3.21 -18.25 -4.64
N ALA A 235 2.41 -19.12 -4.03
CA ALA A 235 2.86 -20.46 -3.63
C ALA A 235 3.35 -21.27 -4.84
N TYR A 236 2.70 -21.16 -5.99
CA TYR A 236 3.14 -21.76 -7.24
C TYR A 236 4.50 -21.20 -7.69
N LEU A 237 4.73 -19.88 -7.64
CA LEU A 237 6.03 -19.29 -7.98
C LEU A 237 7.12 -19.79 -7.03
N ARG A 238 6.86 -19.83 -5.72
CA ARG A 238 7.81 -20.35 -4.72
C ARG A 238 8.14 -21.83 -4.96
N SER A 239 7.18 -22.63 -5.41
CA SER A 239 7.42 -24.04 -5.75
C SER A 239 8.29 -24.24 -7.01
N LEU A 240 8.16 -23.34 -8.00
CA LEU A 240 8.98 -23.40 -9.23
C LEU A 240 10.40 -22.86 -9.01
N TYR A 241 10.54 -21.93 -8.10
CA TYR A 241 11.78 -21.21 -7.82
C TYR A 241 12.05 -21.23 -6.30
N PRO A 242 12.40 -22.40 -5.72
CA PRO A 242 12.65 -22.52 -4.29
C PRO A 242 13.84 -21.67 -3.84
N ASP A 243 13.85 -21.30 -2.55
CA ASP A 243 15.00 -20.66 -1.96
C ASP A 243 16.15 -21.68 -1.89
N THR A 244 17.33 -21.29 -2.36
CA THR A 244 18.54 -22.13 -2.35
C THR A 244 19.26 -22.00 -1.04
#